data_4275d19d2b93b46bd401dac94ed90cf0
#
_entry.id   4275d19d2b93b46bd401dac94ed90cf0
#
_cell.length_a   1.000
_cell.length_b   1.000
_cell.length_c   1.000
_cell.angle_alpha   90.00
_cell.angle_beta   90.00
_cell.angle_gamma   90.00
#
_symmetry.space_group_name_H-M   'P 1'
#
loop_
_entity.id
_entity.type
_entity.pdbx_description
1 polymer ?
#
loop_
_entity_poly.entity_id
_entity_poly.type
_entity_poly.pdbx_seq_one_letter_code
_entity_poly.pdbx_strand_id
1 'polypeptide(L)'
;SAASDVYKRQVSILCNSLENDESWEVRRNAAIALEMHGDNSSSKSLSSAISDLHWQVRKFSMRALTKVLSEEYLGEIVKLLCDDYSDVRKEAAIALGLLGSKKAIPSLKQSLDDADIEVRIQSQKALEKLNV
;
A
#
# COMPACT_ATOMS: atom_id res chain seq x y z
N SER A 1 -23.90 -11.20 -13.60
CA SER A 1 -25.18 -10.68 -13.14
C SER A 1 -25.18 -9.16 -13.15
N ALA A 2 -26.33 -8.56 -13.08
CA ALA A 2 -26.48 -7.09 -13.02
C ALA A 2 -25.77 -6.53 -11.78
N ALA A 3 -25.88 -7.19 -10.63
CA ALA A 3 -25.20 -6.75 -9.39
C ALA A 3 -23.69 -6.82 -9.53
N SER A 4 -23.16 -7.88 -10.15
CA SER A 4 -21.73 -8.02 -10.42
C SER A 4 -21.22 -6.93 -11.36
N ASP A 5 -22.01 -6.57 -12.38
CA ASP A 5 -21.64 -5.54 -13.35
C ASP A 5 -21.62 -4.16 -12.70
N VAL A 6 -22.57 -3.86 -11.81
CA VAL A 6 -22.58 -2.61 -11.05
C VAL A 6 -21.36 -2.51 -10.15
N TYR A 7 -21.03 -3.59 -9.44
CA TYR A 7 -19.86 -3.64 -8.58
C TYR A 7 -18.54 -3.37 -9.35
N LYS A 8 -18.36 -4.05 -10.49
CA LYS A 8 -17.18 -3.85 -11.34
C LYS A 8 -17.07 -2.42 -11.85
N ARG A 9 -18.21 -1.81 -12.17
CA ARG A 9 -18.24 -0.42 -12.63
C ARG A 9 -17.81 0.53 -11.52
N GLN A 10 -18.27 0.27 -10.28
CA GLN A 10 -17.88 1.08 -9.13
C GLN A 10 -16.38 1.02 -8.86
N VAL A 11 -15.79 -0.18 -8.91
CA VAL A 11 -14.33 -0.35 -8.74
C VAL A 11 -13.58 0.39 -9.85
N SER A 12 -14.03 0.28 -11.09
CA SER A 12 -13.42 0.98 -12.22
C SER A 12 -13.45 2.51 -12.05
N ILE A 13 -14.57 3.05 -11.59
CA ILE A 13 -14.71 4.49 -11.33
C ILE A 13 -13.75 4.93 -10.23
N LEU A 14 -13.62 4.16 -9.16
CA LEU A 14 -12.70 4.47 -8.06
C LEU A 14 -11.24 4.43 -8.53
N CYS A 15 -10.87 3.46 -9.34
CA CYS A 15 -9.53 3.38 -9.91
C CYS A 15 -9.22 4.59 -10.79
N ASN A 16 -10.18 5.02 -11.61
CA ASN A 16 -10.01 6.20 -12.44
C ASN A 16 -9.85 7.46 -11.59
N SER A 17 -10.64 7.62 -10.53
CA SER A 17 -10.52 8.75 -9.60
C SER A 17 -9.15 8.75 -8.92
N LEU A 18 -8.69 7.59 -8.48
CA LEU A 18 -7.38 7.45 -7.83
C LEU A 18 -6.25 7.85 -8.75
N GLU A 19 -6.31 7.49 -10.03
CA GLU A 19 -5.24 7.75 -10.98
C GLU A 19 -5.26 9.17 -11.52
N ASN A 20 -6.46 9.77 -11.71
CA ASN A 20 -6.59 10.93 -12.58
C ASN A 20 -7.23 12.15 -11.93
N ASP A 21 -7.83 12.05 -10.75
CA ASP A 21 -8.48 13.22 -10.16
C ASP A 21 -7.43 14.27 -9.76
N GLU A 22 -7.74 15.53 -10.00
CA GLU A 22 -6.83 16.64 -9.68
C GLU A 22 -6.70 16.87 -8.17
N SER A 23 -7.76 16.56 -7.40
CA SER A 23 -7.78 16.76 -5.96
C SER A 23 -7.16 15.57 -5.25
N TRP A 24 -6.14 15.82 -4.43
CA TRP A 24 -5.55 14.75 -3.64
C TRP A 24 -6.53 14.17 -2.62
N GLU A 25 -7.48 14.98 -2.12
CA GLU A 25 -8.50 14.50 -1.19
C GLU A 25 -9.41 13.47 -1.87
N VAL A 26 -9.76 13.71 -3.13
CA VAL A 26 -10.56 12.75 -3.91
C VAL A 26 -9.74 11.48 -4.15
N ARG A 27 -8.48 11.62 -4.53
CA ARG A 27 -7.61 10.46 -4.73
C ARG A 27 -7.46 9.65 -3.43
N ARG A 28 -7.24 10.32 -2.29
CA ARG A 28 -7.19 9.65 -0.98
C ARG A 28 -8.48 8.89 -0.68
N ASN A 29 -9.63 9.55 -0.88
CA ASN A 29 -10.93 8.93 -0.60
C ASN A 29 -11.19 7.74 -1.53
N ALA A 30 -10.73 7.80 -2.78
CA ALA A 30 -10.80 6.66 -3.69
C ALA A 30 -9.97 5.48 -3.17
N ALA A 31 -8.78 5.73 -2.66
CA ALA A 31 -7.94 4.69 -2.05
C ALA A 31 -8.62 4.06 -0.83
N ILE A 32 -9.22 4.88 0.04
CA ILE A 32 -9.96 4.39 1.21
C ILE A 32 -11.12 3.49 0.78
N ALA A 33 -11.88 3.93 -0.23
CA ALA A 33 -12.99 3.14 -0.75
C ALA A 33 -12.53 1.83 -1.37
N LEU A 34 -11.39 1.82 -2.07
CA LEU A 34 -10.83 0.60 -2.64
C LEU A 34 -10.31 -0.37 -1.57
N GLU A 35 -9.84 0.12 -0.42
CA GLU A 35 -9.52 -0.76 0.71
C GLU A 35 -10.74 -1.53 1.17
N MET A 36 -11.91 -0.88 1.19
CA MET A 36 -13.15 -1.49 1.67
C MET A 36 -13.83 -2.37 0.61
N HIS A 37 -13.78 -1.96 -0.66
CA HIS A 37 -14.63 -2.52 -1.72
C HIS A 37 -13.85 -3.03 -2.93
N GLY A 38 -12.53 -2.80 -2.99
CA GLY A 38 -11.73 -3.20 -4.14
C GLY A 38 -11.48 -4.71 -4.20
N ASP A 39 -11.03 -5.15 -5.35
CA ASP A 39 -10.63 -6.53 -5.61
C ASP A 39 -9.29 -6.52 -6.37
N ASN A 40 -8.87 -7.68 -6.89
CA ASN A 40 -7.61 -7.80 -7.60
C ASN A 40 -7.49 -6.87 -8.81
N SER A 41 -8.63 -6.44 -9.39
CA SER A 41 -8.61 -5.51 -10.52
C SER A 41 -8.11 -4.12 -10.15
N SER A 42 -8.08 -3.78 -8.86
CA SER A 42 -7.59 -2.49 -8.36
C SER A 42 -6.08 -2.46 -8.10
N SER A 43 -5.41 -3.61 -8.13
CA SER A 43 -4.00 -3.71 -7.70
C SER A 43 -3.07 -2.84 -8.53
N LYS A 44 -3.26 -2.77 -9.84
CA LYS A 44 -2.41 -1.97 -10.72
C LYS A 44 -2.56 -0.47 -10.43
N SER A 45 -3.78 0.03 -10.26
CA SER A 45 -4.03 1.43 -9.92
C SER A 45 -3.45 1.77 -8.54
N LEU A 46 -3.60 0.89 -7.58
CA LEU A 46 -3.05 1.07 -6.24
C LEU A 46 -1.53 1.06 -6.25
N SER A 47 -0.91 0.16 -7.02
CA SER A 47 0.55 0.11 -7.13
C SER A 47 1.15 1.38 -7.72
N SER A 48 0.42 2.06 -8.60
CA SER A 48 0.82 3.37 -9.10
C SER A 48 0.63 4.46 -8.03
N ALA A 49 -0.47 4.39 -7.30
CA ALA A 49 -0.84 5.42 -6.33
C ALA A 49 0.04 5.43 -5.07
N ILE A 50 0.77 4.34 -4.77
CA ILE A 50 1.73 4.37 -3.67
C ILE A 50 2.94 5.28 -3.96
N SER A 51 3.05 5.79 -5.19
CA SER A 51 4.05 6.80 -5.56
C SER A 51 3.43 8.18 -5.76
N ASP A 52 2.20 8.40 -5.33
CA ASP A 52 1.49 9.67 -5.47
C ASP A 52 2.28 10.82 -4.82
N LEU A 53 2.11 12.02 -5.35
CA LEU A 53 2.77 13.22 -4.82
C LEU A 53 2.36 13.54 -3.40
N HIS A 54 1.12 13.18 -3.00
CA HIS A 54 0.60 13.50 -1.67
C HIS A 54 0.74 12.29 -0.74
N TRP A 55 1.33 12.51 0.44
CA TRP A 55 1.62 11.41 1.37
C TRP A 55 0.38 10.66 1.86
N GLN A 56 -0.77 11.34 2.03
CA GLN A 56 -1.98 10.65 2.45
C GLN A 56 -2.51 9.71 1.37
N VAL A 57 -2.34 10.07 0.10
CA VAL A 57 -2.67 9.17 -1.00
C VAL A 57 -1.75 7.96 -0.97
N ARG A 58 -0.44 8.16 -0.76
CA ARG A 58 0.51 7.05 -0.62
C ARG A 58 0.14 6.13 0.53
N LYS A 59 -0.17 6.71 1.70
CA LYS A 59 -0.54 5.95 2.90
C LYS A 59 -1.76 5.05 2.66
N PHE A 60 -2.86 5.65 2.23
CA PHE A 60 -4.11 4.90 2.06
C PHE A 60 -4.08 3.95 0.87
N SER A 61 -3.33 4.29 -0.17
CA SER A 61 -3.10 3.37 -1.29
C SER A 61 -2.28 2.15 -0.85
N MET A 62 -1.27 2.35 -0.01
CA MET A 62 -0.50 1.22 0.52
C MET A 62 -1.37 0.31 1.38
N ARG A 63 -2.22 0.89 2.23
CA ARG A 63 -3.17 0.10 3.04
C ARG A 63 -4.12 -0.70 2.16
N ALA A 64 -4.67 -0.08 1.13
CA ALA A 64 -5.56 -0.78 0.20
C ALA A 64 -4.82 -1.89 -0.55
N LEU A 65 -3.57 -1.63 -0.97
CA LEU A 65 -2.75 -2.60 -1.70
C LEU A 65 -2.44 -3.84 -0.84
N THR A 66 -2.40 -3.73 0.49
CA THR A 66 -2.17 -4.89 1.36
C THR A 66 -3.20 -6.00 1.19
N LYS A 67 -4.37 -5.68 0.67
CA LYS A 67 -5.43 -6.67 0.44
C LYS A 67 -5.30 -7.41 -0.89
N VAL A 68 -4.44 -6.91 -1.78
CA VAL A 68 -4.25 -7.47 -3.12
C VAL A 68 -2.76 -7.58 -3.46
N LEU A 69 -1.95 -7.96 -2.48
CA LEU A 69 -0.50 -8.03 -2.59
C LEU A 69 -0.05 -9.03 -3.66
N SER A 70 1.04 -8.67 -4.33
CA SER A 70 1.74 -9.53 -5.27
C SER A 70 3.24 -9.21 -5.20
N GLU A 71 4.06 -10.23 -5.38
CA GLU A 71 5.52 -10.12 -5.42
C GLU A 71 6.00 -9.10 -6.49
N GLU A 72 5.22 -8.89 -7.54
CA GLU A 72 5.58 -7.92 -8.60
C GLU A 72 5.68 -6.49 -8.08
N TYR A 73 5.03 -6.17 -6.96
CA TYR A 73 5.06 -4.82 -6.37
C TYR A 73 6.12 -4.66 -5.29
N LEU A 74 6.91 -5.68 -5.03
CA LEU A 74 7.91 -5.67 -3.95
C LEU A 74 8.83 -4.45 -4.02
N GLY A 75 9.37 -4.15 -5.20
CA GLY A 75 10.31 -3.04 -5.36
C GLY A 75 9.71 -1.70 -5.00
N GLU A 76 8.48 -1.44 -5.44
CA GLU A 76 7.76 -0.20 -5.13
C GLU A 76 7.46 -0.10 -3.64
N ILE A 77 7.07 -1.20 -3.00
CA ILE A 77 6.76 -1.21 -1.57
C ILE A 77 8.01 -0.97 -0.74
N VAL A 78 9.13 -1.61 -1.11
CA VAL A 78 10.41 -1.43 -0.42
C VAL A 78 10.84 0.05 -0.43
N LYS A 79 10.62 0.76 -1.54
CA LYS A 79 10.95 2.19 -1.62
C LYS A 79 10.22 3.02 -0.56
N LEU A 80 9.00 2.63 -0.21
CA LEU A 80 8.21 3.36 0.79
C LEU A 80 8.75 3.23 2.21
N LEU A 81 9.65 2.30 2.47
CA LEU A 81 10.36 2.26 3.76
C LEU A 81 11.25 3.49 3.96
N CYS A 82 11.56 4.22 2.89
CA CYS A 82 12.35 5.44 2.93
C CYS A 82 11.50 6.71 2.73
N ASP A 83 10.17 6.60 2.80
CA ASP A 83 9.27 7.74 2.62
C ASP A 83 9.54 8.82 3.70
N ASP A 84 9.31 10.08 3.35
CA ASP A 84 9.47 11.19 4.28
C ASP A 84 8.52 11.11 5.49
N TYR A 85 7.37 10.47 5.32
CA TYR A 85 6.34 10.38 6.35
C TYR A 85 6.35 9.00 7.01
N SER A 86 6.45 9.01 8.34
CA SER A 86 6.49 7.76 9.13
C SER A 86 5.21 6.92 8.95
N ASP A 87 4.06 7.56 8.76
CA ASP A 87 2.81 6.82 8.50
C ASP A 87 2.90 5.97 7.24
N VAL A 88 3.56 6.47 6.20
CA VAL A 88 3.77 5.72 4.95
C VAL A 88 4.79 4.61 5.17
N ARG A 89 5.90 4.90 5.84
CA ARG A 89 6.93 3.89 6.15
C ARG A 89 6.35 2.74 6.95
N LYS A 90 5.49 3.05 7.93
CA LYS A 90 4.82 2.04 8.75
C LYS A 90 3.95 1.10 7.90
N GLU A 91 3.13 1.66 7.02
CA GLU A 91 2.27 0.84 6.16
C GLU A 91 3.09 -0.05 5.22
N ALA A 92 4.23 0.45 4.74
CA ALA A 92 5.13 -0.36 3.91
C ALA A 92 5.70 -1.55 4.69
N ALA A 93 6.13 -1.34 5.93
CA ALA A 93 6.66 -2.41 6.78
C ALA A 93 5.60 -3.49 7.04
N ILE A 94 4.36 -3.09 7.33
CA ILE A 94 3.24 -4.01 7.51
C ILE A 94 3.03 -4.84 6.23
N ALA A 95 2.98 -4.17 5.09
CA ALA A 95 2.77 -4.82 3.80
C ALA A 95 3.85 -5.85 3.49
N LEU A 96 5.11 -5.54 3.76
CA LEU A 96 6.22 -6.45 3.49
C LEU A 96 6.16 -7.71 4.35
N GLY A 97 5.71 -7.58 5.60
CA GLY A 97 5.48 -8.74 6.46
C GLY A 97 4.36 -9.63 5.92
N LEU A 98 3.29 -9.02 5.42
CA LEU A 98 2.15 -9.75 4.86
C LEU A 98 2.47 -10.39 3.50
N LEU A 99 3.29 -9.72 2.69
CA LEU A 99 3.72 -10.23 1.38
C LEU A 99 4.54 -11.51 1.52
N GLY A 100 5.35 -11.60 2.57
CA GLY A 100 6.08 -12.83 2.88
C GLY A 100 7.32 -13.07 2.03
N SER A 101 7.80 -12.08 1.28
CA SER A 101 9.01 -12.24 0.47
C SER A 101 10.26 -12.01 1.29
N LYS A 102 11.15 -13.01 1.31
CA LYS A 102 12.43 -12.89 2.02
C LYS A 102 13.36 -11.86 1.39
N LYS A 103 13.09 -11.43 0.17
CA LYS A 103 13.85 -10.36 -0.49
C LYS A 103 13.71 -9.02 0.24
N ALA A 104 12.68 -8.85 1.07
CA ALA A 104 12.49 -7.63 1.86
C ALA A 104 13.36 -7.59 3.13
N ILE A 105 13.98 -8.70 3.52
CA ILE A 105 14.70 -8.80 4.79
C ILE A 105 15.79 -7.72 4.95
N PRO A 106 16.67 -7.48 3.97
CA PRO A 106 17.71 -6.44 4.15
C PRO A 106 17.12 -5.05 4.44
N SER A 107 16.09 -4.67 3.71
CA SER A 107 15.45 -3.36 3.88
C SER A 107 14.70 -3.27 5.21
N LEU A 108 14.03 -4.33 5.64
CA LEU A 108 13.37 -4.37 6.94
C LEU A 108 14.37 -4.29 8.10
N LYS A 109 15.54 -4.91 7.96
CA LYS A 109 16.60 -4.80 8.97
C LYS A 109 17.08 -3.36 9.12
N GLN A 110 17.21 -2.62 8.02
CA GLN A 110 17.55 -1.20 8.07
C GLN A 110 16.48 -0.40 8.79
N SER A 111 15.20 -0.75 8.59
CA SER A 111 14.08 -0.07 9.22
C SER A 111 13.99 -0.31 10.74
N LEU A 112 14.75 -1.25 11.29
CA LEU A 112 14.84 -1.41 12.74
C LEU A 112 15.52 -0.21 13.43
N ASP A 113 16.23 0.61 12.66
CA ASP A 113 16.87 1.83 13.14
C ASP A 113 16.09 3.10 12.80
N ASP A 114 14.85 2.95 12.33
CA ASP A 114 14.00 4.09 11.96
C ASP A 114 13.82 5.05 13.14
N ALA A 115 13.73 6.34 12.84
CA ALA A 115 13.51 7.37 13.86
C ALA A 115 12.16 7.19 14.57
N ASP A 116 11.16 6.64 13.91
CA ASP A 116 9.81 6.47 14.45
C ASP A 116 9.66 5.09 15.09
N ILE A 117 9.14 5.07 16.33
CA ILE A 117 9.01 3.83 17.09
C ILE A 117 8.01 2.85 16.44
N GLU A 118 6.92 3.34 15.84
CA GLU A 118 5.94 2.46 15.21
C GLU A 118 6.53 1.78 13.99
N VAL A 119 7.37 2.48 13.22
CA VAL A 119 8.07 1.88 12.09
C VAL A 119 9.01 0.77 12.58
N ARG A 120 9.75 1.01 13.67
CA ARG A 120 10.63 -0.02 14.26
C ARG A 120 9.82 -1.24 14.68
N ILE A 121 8.69 -1.03 15.37
CA ILE A 121 7.83 -2.13 15.84
C ILE A 121 7.30 -2.95 14.67
N GLN A 122 6.77 -2.29 13.65
CA GLN A 122 6.20 -2.99 12.50
C GLN A 122 7.27 -3.71 11.67
N SER A 123 8.46 -3.13 11.60
CA SER A 123 9.60 -3.79 10.93
C SER A 123 10.02 -5.06 11.67
N GLN A 124 10.06 -5.02 13.01
CA GLN A 124 10.35 -6.20 13.81
C GLN A 124 9.28 -7.28 13.63
N LYS A 125 8.00 -6.90 13.66
CA LYS A 125 6.91 -7.84 13.42
C LYS A 125 6.97 -8.46 12.03
N ALA A 126 7.31 -7.66 11.02
CA ALA A 126 7.48 -8.15 9.66
C ALA A 126 8.61 -9.18 9.57
N LEU A 127 9.75 -8.89 10.18
CA LEU A 127 10.88 -9.83 10.21
C LEU A 127 10.50 -11.14 10.92
N GLU A 128 9.75 -11.08 12.02
CA GLU A 128 9.26 -12.27 12.71
C GLU A 128 8.38 -13.13 11.80
N LYS A 129 7.51 -12.51 11.02
CA LYS A 129 6.68 -13.22 10.04
C LYS A 129 7.53 -13.88 8.95
N LEU A 130 8.69 -13.33 8.64
CA LEU A 130 9.62 -13.88 7.65
C LEU A 130 10.58 -14.90 8.27
N ASN A 131 10.43 -15.23 9.55
CA ASN A 131 11.26 -16.19 10.29
C ASN A 131 12.74 -15.76 10.38
N VAL A 132 12.92 -14.51 10.72
CA VAL A 132 14.27 -13.95 10.91
C VAL A 132 14.49 -13.60 12.38
#